data_a006607d267ec90c70a4896fa0e56618
#
_entry.id   a006607d267ec90c70a4896fa0e56618
#
_cell.length_a   1.000
_cell.length_b   1.000
_cell.length_c   1.000
_cell.angle_alpha   90.00
_cell.angle_beta   90.00
_cell.angle_gamma   90.00
#
_symmetry.space_group_name_H-M   'P 1'
#
loop_
_entity.id
_entity.type
_entity.pdbx_description
1 polymer ?
#
loop_
_entity_poly.entity_id
_entity_poly.type
_entity_poly.pdbx_seq_one_letter_code
_entity_poly.pdbx_strand_id
1 'polypeptide(L)'
;MANPPSLTPEQRQRALEKAGAARRQRAEVKEKLKIGSLSLGELFDATDRGDESGNMLAKLKVVSVLESLPGVGKVNAKRLLKGLDISDGRRLGGVGDKQRERLLRVVDDLDYRRDILADARRAEESTTR
;
A
#
# COMPACT_ATOMS: atom_id res chain seq x y z
N MET A 1 -27.83 -6.40 -29.26
CA MET A 1 -26.79 -6.58 -28.25
C MET A 1 -25.92 -5.33 -28.19
N ALA A 2 -25.91 -4.71 -27.04
CA ALA A 2 -25.15 -3.47 -26.87
C ALA A 2 -23.69 -3.80 -26.61
N ASN A 3 -22.82 -3.47 -27.55
CA ASN A 3 -21.39 -3.45 -27.30
C ASN A 3 -21.06 -2.21 -26.46
N PRO A 4 -20.12 -2.30 -25.52
CA PRO A 4 -19.69 -1.11 -24.83
C PRO A 4 -19.19 -0.07 -25.84
N PRO A 5 -19.51 1.20 -25.65
CA PRO A 5 -19.07 2.22 -26.61
C PRO A 5 -17.55 2.20 -26.71
N SER A 6 -17.07 2.17 -27.93
CA SER A 6 -15.64 2.26 -28.21
C SER A 6 -15.14 3.68 -27.87
N LEU A 7 -13.99 3.75 -27.23
CA LEU A 7 -13.35 5.03 -26.96
C LEU A 7 -12.93 5.66 -28.29
N THR A 8 -13.08 6.98 -28.41
CA THR A 8 -12.51 7.74 -29.52
C THR A 8 -10.98 7.70 -29.41
N PRO A 9 -10.24 7.94 -30.50
CA PRO A 9 -8.77 8.01 -30.42
C PRO A 9 -8.28 9.01 -29.36
N GLU A 10 -8.94 10.14 -29.20
CA GLU A 10 -8.59 11.16 -28.20
C GLU A 10 -8.85 10.64 -26.77
N GLN A 11 -9.99 9.98 -26.56
CA GLN A 11 -10.31 9.39 -25.27
C GLN A 11 -9.32 8.28 -24.90
N ARG A 12 -8.96 7.46 -25.87
CA ARG A 12 -7.97 6.39 -25.68
C ARG A 12 -6.62 6.95 -25.30
N GLN A 13 -6.19 8.01 -25.99
CA GLN A 13 -4.92 8.67 -25.71
C GLN A 13 -4.90 9.24 -24.30
N ARG A 14 -5.96 9.93 -23.88
CA ARG A 14 -6.08 10.45 -22.51
C ARG A 14 -6.05 9.35 -21.47
N ALA A 15 -6.74 8.22 -21.72
CA ALA A 15 -6.76 7.09 -20.82
C ALA A 15 -5.36 6.48 -20.66
N LEU A 16 -4.60 6.36 -21.77
CA LEU A 16 -3.22 5.86 -21.74
C LEU A 16 -2.29 6.80 -21.00
N GLU A 17 -2.44 8.09 -21.19
CA GLU A 17 -1.64 9.12 -20.49
C GLU A 17 -1.92 9.10 -19.00
N LYS A 18 -3.18 9.01 -18.62
CA LYS A 18 -3.59 8.93 -17.21
C LYS A 18 -3.05 7.66 -16.53
N ALA A 19 -3.16 6.52 -17.22
CA ALA A 19 -2.64 5.26 -16.72
C ALA A 19 -1.11 5.29 -16.59
N GLY A 20 -0.43 5.91 -17.55
CA GLY A 20 1.02 6.10 -17.52
C GLY A 20 1.45 6.99 -16.36
N ALA A 21 0.73 8.11 -16.15
CA ALA A 21 0.99 9.01 -15.04
C ALA A 21 0.81 8.32 -13.68
N ALA A 22 -0.25 7.52 -13.55
CA ALA A 22 -0.51 6.76 -12.33
C ALA A 22 0.62 5.76 -12.03
N ARG A 23 1.10 5.05 -13.06
CA ARG A 23 2.22 4.11 -12.92
C ARG A 23 3.51 4.81 -12.49
N ARG A 24 3.81 5.95 -13.10
CA ARG A 24 5.00 6.76 -12.74
C ARG A 24 4.91 7.24 -11.30
N GLN A 25 3.74 7.72 -10.88
CA GLN A 25 3.54 8.19 -9.51
C GLN A 25 3.73 7.05 -8.49
N ARG A 26 3.19 5.86 -8.78
CA ARG A 26 3.38 4.71 -7.91
C ARG A 26 4.85 4.30 -7.80
N ALA A 27 5.55 4.26 -8.92
CA ALA A 27 6.98 3.93 -8.96
C ALA A 27 7.81 4.94 -8.16
N GLU A 28 7.50 6.22 -8.30
CA GLU A 28 8.15 7.31 -7.58
C GLU A 28 7.96 7.18 -6.08
N VAL A 29 6.73 6.94 -5.64
CA VAL A 29 6.39 6.77 -4.23
C VAL A 29 7.14 5.58 -3.64
N LYS A 30 7.15 4.45 -4.34
CA LYS A 30 7.86 3.25 -3.89
C LYS A 30 9.35 3.49 -3.75
N GLU A 31 9.95 4.21 -4.70
CA GLU A 31 11.36 4.55 -4.65
C GLU A 31 11.67 5.46 -3.46
N LYS A 32 10.84 6.48 -3.22
CA LYS A 32 10.99 7.39 -2.09
C LYS A 32 10.86 6.66 -0.74
N LEU A 33 9.94 5.73 -0.65
CA LEU A 33 9.79 4.89 0.54
C LEU A 33 11.04 4.02 0.76
N LYS A 34 11.56 3.44 -0.30
CA LYS A 34 12.72 2.56 -0.28
C LYS A 34 13.98 3.27 0.20
N ILE A 35 14.20 4.48 -0.28
CA ILE A 35 15.38 5.27 0.11
C ILE A 35 15.18 6.11 1.38
N GLY A 36 13.99 6.06 1.97
CA GLY A 36 13.70 6.74 3.23
C GLY A 36 13.39 8.23 3.11
N SER A 37 13.20 8.75 1.89
CA SER A 37 12.87 10.16 1.68
C SER A 37 11.38 10.47 1.88
N LEU A 38 10.55 9.44 1.99
CA LEU A 38 9.12 9.56 2.25
C LEU A 38 8.75 8.56 3.35
N SER A 39 8.11 9.04 4.41
CA SER A 39 7.62 8.17 5.49
C SER A 39 6.20 7.70 5.22
N LEU A 40 5.79 6.63 5.89
CA LEU A 40 4.42 6.13 5.80
C LEU A 40 3.42 7.19 6.30
N GLY A 41 3.77 7.92 7.36
CA GLY A 41 2.93 9.01 7.89
C GLY A 41 2.70 10.10 6.87
N GLU A 42 3.77 10.53 6.20
CA GLU A 42 3.68 11.52 5.12
C GLU A 42 2.83 11.02 3.95
N LEU A 43 2.93 9.73 3.65
CA LEU A 43 2.13 9.12 2.58
C LEU A 43 0.63 9.12 2.94
N PHE A 44 0.26 8.79 4.18
CA PHE A 44 -1.13 8.89 4.64
C PHE A 44 -1.64 10.33 4.56
N ASP A 45 -0.83 11.30 4.99
CA ASP A 45 -1.19 12.72 4.89
C ASP A 45 -1.46 13.13 3.43
N ALA A 46 -0.64 12.64 2.51
CA ALA A 46 -0.81 12.91 1.08
C ALA A 46 -2.12 12.31 0.54
N THR A 47 -2.48 11.10 0.98
CA THR A 47 -3.75 10.48 0.56
C THR A 47 -4.97 11.24 1.09
N ASP A 48 -4.84 11.88 2.23
CA ASP A 48 -5.94 12.60 2.89
C ASP A 48 -6.21 13.99 2.32
N ARG A 49 -5.34 14.51 1.43
CA ARG A 49 -5.51 15.84 0.85
C ARG A 49 -6.77 16.00 0.01
N GLY A 50 -7.30 14.91 -0.54
CA GLY A 50 -8.50 14.95 -1.36
C GLY A 50 -8.32 15.48 -2.78
N ASP A 51 -7.08 15.75 -3.19
CA ASP A 51 -6.77 16.15 -4.57
C ASP A 51 -6.58 14.92 -5.47
N GLU A 52 -6.36 15.14 -6.76
CA GLU A 52 -6.18 14.05 -7.73
C GLU A 52 -4.99 13.17 -7.37
N SER A 53 -3.88 13.78 -6.97
CA SER A 53 -2.68 13.05 -6.54
C SER A 53 -2.96 12.18 -5.31
N GLY A 54 -3.63 12.74 -4.30
CA GLY A 54 -4.04 12.02 -3.11
C GLY A 54 -4.96 10.85 -3.42
N ASN A 55 -5.92 11.05 -4.33
CA ASN A 55 -6.83 10.00 -4.76
C ASN A 55 -6.09 8.86 -5.46
N MET A 56 -5.09 9.16 -6.25
CA MET A 56 -4.25 8.15 -6.91
C MET A 56 -3.45 7.35 -5.88
N LEU A 57 -2.89 8.03 -4.88
CA LEU A 57 -2.13 7.39 -3.79
C LEU A 57 -3.03 6.51 -2.92
N ALA A 58 -4.28 6.92 -2.69
CA ALA A 58 -5.25 6.14 -1.92
C ALA A 58 -5.54 4.77 -2.53
N LYS A 59 -5.29 4.59 -3.82
CA LYS A 59 -5.49 3.32 -4.53
C LYS A 59 -4.32 2.35 -4.38
N LEU A 60 -3.19 2.79 -3.83
CA LEU A 60 -2.05 1.92 -3.57
C LEU A 60 -2.42 0.85 -2.54
N LYS A 61 -2.00 -0.38 -2.78
CA LYS A 61 -2.21 -1.46 -1.82
C LYS A 61 -1.23 -1.30 -0.66
N VAL A 62 -1.72 -1.52 0.55
CA VAL A 62 -0.89 -1.43 1.76
C VAL A 62 0.29 -2.40 1.69
N VAL A 63 0.07 -3.62 1.17
CA VAL A 63 1.12 -4.61 1.03
C VAL A 63 2.27 -4.10 0.15
N SER A 64 1.97 -3.42 -0.94
CA SER A 64 2.99 -2.85 -1.85
C SER A 64 3.80 -1.75 -1.16
N VAL A 65 3.14 -0.95 -0.35
CA VAL A 65 3.80 0.12 0.42
C VAL A 65 4.76 -0.48 1.45
N LEU A 66 4.30 -1.49 2.20
CA LEU A 66 5.13 -2.16 3.21
C LEU A 66 6.33 -2.87 2.57
N GLU A 67 6.13 -3.53 1.42
CA GLU A 67 7.22 -4.18 0.68
C GLU A 67 8.33 -3.21 0.29
N SER A 68 7.96 -1.95 0.05
CA SER A 68 8.90 -0.91 -0.37
C SER A 68 9.72 -0.33 0.78
N LEU A 69 9.28 -0.53 2.02
CA LEU A 69 9.98 0.01 3.19
C LEU A 69 11.29 -0.74 3.44
N PRO A 70 12.36 -0.02 3.86
CA PRO A 70 13.65 -0.66 4.14
C PRO A 70 13.51 -1.77 5.19
N GLY A 71 14.10 -2.92 4.92
CA GLY A 71 14.17 -4.02 5.87
C GLY A 71 12.91 -4.85 6.04
N VAL A 72 11.83 -4.56 5.30
CA VAL A 72 10.58 -5.33 5.41
C VAL A 72 10.54 -6.50 4.42
N GLY A 73 10.56 -6.22 3.13
CA GLY A 73 10.49 -7.24 2.08
C GLY A 73 9.09 -7.82 1.88
N LYS A 74 8.93 -8.63 0.83
CA LYS A 74 7.62 -9.16 0.42
C LYS A 74 6.99 -10.10 1.44
N VAL A 75 7.78 -11.03 1.96
CA VAL A 75 7.29 -12.04 2.90
C VAL A 75 6.83 -11.39 4.20
N ASN A 76 7.66 -10.52 4.74
CA ASN A 76 7.34 -9.83 6.00
C ASN A 76 6.19 -8.84 5.84
N ALA A 77 6.06 -8.19 4.69
CA ALA A 77 4.93 -7.30 4.43
C ALA A 77 3.59 -8.05 4.57
N LYS A 78 3.49 -9.22 3.97
CA LYS A 78 2.29 -10.06 4.07
C LYS A 78 2.05 -10.55 5.50
N ARG A 79 3.10 -10.96 6.20
CA ARG A 79 3.02 -11.40 7.60
C ARG A 79 2.55 -10.28 8.51
N LEU A 80 3.06 -9.07 8.30
CA LEU A 80 2.65 -7.90 9.08
C LEU A 80 1.16 -7.61 8.90
N LEU A 81 0.67 -7.62 7.67
CA LEU A 81 -0.76 -7.41 7.39
C LEU A 81 -1.61 -8.47 8.09
N LYS A 82 -1.20 -9.73 8.00
CA LYS A 82 -1.91 -10.83 8.65
C LYS A 82 -1.92 -10.66 10.17
N GLY A 83 -0.79 -10.31 10.75
CA GLY A 83 -0.68 -10.08 12.20
C GLY A 83 -1.46 -8.86 12.68
N LEU A 84 -1.67 -7.89 11.81
CA LEU A 84 -2.46 -6.69 12.10
C LEU A 84 -3.93 -6.84 11.70
N ASP A 85 -4.31 -8.00 11.20
CA ASP A 85 -5.68 -8.28 10.72
C ASP A 85 -6.12 -7.33 9.60
N ILE A 86 -5.21 -7.10 8.65
CA ILE A 86 -5.47 -6.28 7.46
C ILE A 86 -5.38 -7.20 6.24
N SER A 87 -6.38 -7.17 5.37
CA SER A 87 -6.41 -8.02 4.18
C SER A 87 -5.32 -7.60 3.17
N ASP A 88 -4.83 -8.56 2.39
CA ASP A 88 -3.82 -8.34 1.36
C ASP A 88 -4.27 -7.33 0.29
N GLY A 89 -5.57 -7.26 0.04
CA GLY A 89 -6.12 -6.35 -0.94
C GLY A 89 -6.44 -4.95 -0.42
N ARG A 90 -6.21 -4.67 0.85
CA ARG A 90 -6.53 -3.38 1.45
C ARG A 90 -5.71 -2.27 0.78
N ARG A 91 -6.39 -1.17 0.45
CA ARG A 91 -5.76 0.01 -0.15
C ARG A 91 -5.59 1.09 0.91
N LEU A 92 -4.64 2.01 0.69
CA LEU A 92 -4.35 3.09 1.65
C LEU A 92 -5.60 3.87 2.04
N GLY A 93 -6.45 4.20 1.08
CA GLY A 93 -7.69 4.93 1.33
C GLY A 93 -8.72 4.17 2.14
N GLY A 94 -8.58 2.87 2.27
CA GLY A 94 -9.49 2.01 3.04
C GLY A 94 -9.00 1.63 4.42
N VAL A 95 -7.86 2.16 4.85
CA VAL A 95 -7.29 1.86 6.16
C VAL A 95 -7.97 2.72 7.22
N GLY A 96 -8.53 2.08 8.24
CA GLY A 96 -9.16 2.80 9.36
C GLY A 96 -8.12 3.43 10.29
N ASP A 97 -8.57 4.34 11.15
CA ASP A 97 -7.68 5.12 12.04
C ASP A 97 -6.84 4.24 12.95
N LYS A 98 -7.45 3.22 13.55
CA LYS A 98 -6.72 2.29 14.43
C LYS A 98 -5.73 1.44 13.65
N GLN A 99 -6.07 1.05 12.44
CA GLN A 99 -5.18 0.31 11.56
C GLN A 99 -3.98 1.17 11.15
N ARG A 100 -4.21 2.45 10.86
CA ARG A 100 -3.13 3.41 10.58
C ARG A 100 -2.15 3.53 11.75
N GLU A 101 -2.68 3.67 12.96
CA GLU A 101 -1.85 3.75 14.17
C GLU A 101 -0.95 2.53 14.30
N ARG A 102 -1.50 1.34 14.11
CA ARG A 102 -0.73 0.10 14.19
C ARG A 102 0.31 -0.01 13.08
N LEU A 103 -0.05 0.39 11.85
CA LEU A 103 0.88 0.40 10.72
C LEU A 103 2.05 1.36 10.98
N LEU A 104 1.76 2.55 11.47
CA LEU A 104 2.79 3.53 11.81
C LEU A 104 3.68 3.00 12.93
N ARG A 105 3.10 2.35 13.92
CA ARG A 105 3.87 1.75 15.02
C ARG A 105 4.78 0.62 14.53
N VAL A 106 4.29 -0.23 13.63
CA VAL A 106 5.08 -1.31 13.04
C VAL A 106 6.32 -0.76 12.30
N VAL A 107 6.18 0.40 11.66
CA VAL A 107 7.29 1.03 10.92
C VAL A 107 8.31 1.64 11.89
N ASP A 108 7.84 2.33 12.92
CA ASP A 108 8.69 3.12 13.81
C ASP A 108 9.27 2.34 15.00
N ASP A 109 8.59 1.28 15.42
CA ASP A 109 8.96 0.48 16.60
C ASP A 109 9.37 -0.93 16.17
N LEU A 110 10.67 -1.19 16.15
CA LEU A 110 11.22 -2.47 15.70
C LEU A 110 10.83 -3.63 16.62
N ASP A 111 10.71 -3.39 17.91
CA ASP A 111 10.29 -4.41 18.87
C ASP A 111 8.83 -4.81 18.63
N TYR A 112 7.97 -3.84 18.42
CA TYR A 112 6.58 -4.08 18.07
C TYR A 112 6.46 -4.87 16.76
N ARG A 113 7.23 -4.46 15.74
CA ARG A 113 7.27 -5.17 14.45
C ARG A 113 7.69 -6.63 14.63
N ARG A 114 8.72 -6.85 15.42
CA ARG A 114 9.22 -8.20 15.71
C ARG A 114 8.17 -9.08 16.38
N ASP A 115 7.43 -8.52 17.35
CA ASP A 115 6.37 -9.23 18.06
C ASP A 115 5.22 -9.60 17.12
N ILE A 116 4.80 -8.68 16.25
CA ILE A 116 3.74 -8.93 15.25
C ILE A 116 4.18 -10.03 14.28
N LEU A 117 5.43 -10.00 13.81
CA LEU A 117 5.95 -11.02 12.92
C LEU A 117 6.05 -12.39 13.59
N ALA A 118 6.44 -12.43 14.85
CA ALA A 118 6.51 -13.68 15.61
C ALA A 118 5.12 -14.29 15.80
N ASP A 119 4.12 -13.49 16.12
CA ASP A 119 2.74 -13.94 16.26
C ASP A 119 2.18 -14.46 14.92
N ALA A 120 2.47 -13.80 13.84
CA ALA A 120 2.05 -14.22 12.50
C ALA A 120 2.69 -15.56 12.10
N ARG A 121 3.97 -15.76 12.43
CA ARG A 121 4.66 -17.03 12.16
C ARG A 121 4.04 -18.17 12.96
N ARG A 122 3.73 -17.95 14.23
CA ARG A 122 3.08 -18.96 15.08
C ARG A 122 1.74 -19.37 14.51
N ALA A 123 0.96 -18.42 14.01
CA ALA A 123 -0.32 -18.68 13.35
C ALA A 123 -0.15 -19.52 12.08
N GLU A 124 0.88 -19.24 11.27
CA GLU A 124 1.21 -20.02 10.08
C GLU A 124 1.57 -21.46 10.42
N GLU A 125 2.39 -21.66 11.43
CA GLU A 125 2.81 -22.99 11.91
C GLU A 125 1.61 -23.80 12.42
N SER A 126 0.67 -23.17 13.10
CA SER A 126 -0.54 -23.82 13.58
C SER A 126 -1.45 -24.28 12.45
N THR A 127 -1.47 -23.55 11.33
CA THR A 127 -2.35 -23.86 10.19
C THR A 127 -1.78 -24.96 9.29
N THR A 128 -0.49 -25.24 9.34
CA THR A 128 0.16 -26.24 8.49
C THR A 128 0.15 -27.66 9.06
N ARG A 129 -0.41 -27.83 10.22
CA ARG A 129 -0.54 -29.16 10.86
C ARG A 129 -1.83 -29.86 10.50
#